data_58f3c34e4566bbde0febc305c696e519
#
_entry.id   58f3c34e4566bbde0febc305c696e519
#
_cell.length_a   1.000
_cell.length_b   1.000
_cell.length_c   1.000
_cell.angle_alpha   90.00
_cell.angle_beta   90.00
_cell.angle_gamma   90.00
#
_symmetry.space_group_name_H-M   'P 1'
#
loop_
_entity.id
_entity.type
_entity.pdbx_description
1 polymer ?
#
loop_
_entity_poly.entity_id
_entity_poly.type
_entity_poly.pdbx_seq_one_letter_code
_entity_poly.pdbx_strand_id
1 'polypeptide(L)'
;LLAAAPWRPHPQADMNLRQQTILQLVNDRRRISVNELARASGVSEVTIRQDLNLLEKRSYLKRVHGSAVALESDDVDARMMSNFTLKQRLAQYAAAQVNDGETIFIESGSANALLARYIAERKRITLITVSHYIANLLKETDCDVIVLGGMYQKKSETVVGPLTRLCIQQVHFNKAFIGIDGFQAETGFTGRDMMRADVVSAVLAKGVENIVLTDSGKFGQIQPNPLAQTGQISRVITDSRLALEYQHQLKRQGVQVELVNE
;
A
#
# COMPACT_ATOMS: atom_id res chain seq x y z
N LEU A 1 -7.68 8.04 -29.88
CA LEU A 1 -7.30 7.82 -28.46
C LEU A 1 -8.10 6.62 -27.96
N LEU A 2 -7.54 5.42 -28.12
CA LEU A 2 -8.06 4.18 -27.54
C LEU A 2 -7.88 4.31 -26.03
N ALA A 3 -8.99 4.35 -25.28
CA ALA A 3 -8.96 4.23 -23.83
C ALA A 3 -8.24 2.92 -23.49
N ALA A 4 -7.08 3.03 -22.86
CA ALA A 4 -6.36 1.87 -22.38
C ALA A 4 -7.31 1.07 -21.49
N ALA A 5 -7.38 -0.24 -21.72
CA ALA A 5 -8.20 -1.13 -20.89
C ALA A 5 -7.79 -0.91 -19.42
N PRO A 6 -8.74 -0.89 -18.49
CA PRO A 6 -8.42 -0.68 -17.08
C PRO A 6 -7.44 -1.77 -16.66
N TRP A 7 -6.23 -1.35 -16.22
CA TRP A 7 -5.25 -2.25 -15.65
C TRP A 7 -5.88 -3.03 -14.48
N ARG A 8 -5.68 -4.33 -14.51
CA ARG A 8 -6.04 -5.22 -13.40
C ARG A 8 -4.77 -5.84 -12.83
N PRO A 9 -4.59 -5.91 -11.52
CA PRO A 9 -3.47 -6.63 -10.92
C PRO A 9 -3.39 -8.04 -11.49
N HIS A 10 -2.19 -8.51 -11.82
CA HIS A 10 -1.95 -9.81 -12.44
C HIS A 10 -2.66 -11.01 -11.77
N PRO A 11 -2.85 -11.02 -10.42
CA PRO A 11 -3.59 -12.09 -9.73
C PRO A 11 -5.09 -12.12 -10.04
N GLN A 12 -5.68 -11.03 -10.56
CA GLN A 12 -7.12 -11.01 -10.89
C GLN A 12 -7.45 -11.78 -12.18
N ALA A 13 -6.48 -12.00 -13.06
CA ALA A 13 -6.71 -12.71 -14.32
C ALA A 13 -7.24 -14.15 -14.10
N ASP A 14 -6.90 -14.75 -12.95
CA ASP A 14 -7.25 -16.14 -12.62
C ASP A 14 -8.32 -16.30 -11.54
N MET A 15 -8.86 -15.21 -11.00
CA MET A 15 -9.92 -15.21 -9.99
C MET A 15 -11.25 -14.79 -10.58
N ASN A 16 -12.30 -15.59 -10.36
CA ASN A 16 -13.65 -15.18 -10.70
C ASN A 16 -14.17 -14.10 -9.72
N LEU A 17 -15.24 -13.40 -10.13
CA LEU A 17 -15.81 -12.29 -9.36
C LEU A 17 -16.20 -12.70 -7.93
N ARG A 18 -16.71 -13.91 -7.73
CA ARG A 18 -17.08 -14.43 -6.41
C ARG A 18 -15.85 -14.58 -5.50
N GLN A 19 -14.76 -15.12 -6.01
CA GLN A 19 -13.50 -15.27 -5.26
C GLN A 19 -12.92 -13.91 -4.85
N GLN A 20 -13.01 -12.91 -5.72
CA GLN A 20 -12.64 -11.54 -5.41
C GLN A 20 -13.50 -10.97 -4.27
N THR A 21 -14.82 -11.16 -4.33
CA THR A 21 -15.76 -10.73 -3.28
C THR A 21 -15.47 -11.43 -1.95
N ILE A 22 -15.21 -12.74 -1.97
CA ILE A 22 -14.85 -13.51 -0.76
C ILE A 22 -13.58 -12.95 -0.14
N LEU A 23 -12.54 -12.73 -0.95
CA LEU A 23 -11.27 -12.22 -0.47
C LEU A 23 -11.42 -10.80 0.13
N GLN A 24 -12.21 -9.95 -0.51
CA GLN A 24 -12.52 -8.62 0.01
C GLN A 24 -13.21 -8.72 1.38
N LEU A 25 -14.25 -9.53 1.53
CA LEU A 25 -14.96 -9.71 2.79
C LEU A 25 -14.06 -10.26 3.91
N VAL A 26 -13.17 -11.20 3.57
CA VAL A 26 -12.18 -11.74 4.53
C VAL A 26 -11.21 -10.65 5.00
N ASN A 27 -10.73 -9.83 4.08
CA ASN A 27 -9.79 -8.76 4.39
C ASN A 27 -10.44 -7.63 5.21
N ASP A 28 -11.68 -7.26 4.89
CA ASP A 28 -12.40 -6.17 5.57
C ASP A 28 -12.76 -6.56 7.01
N ARG A 29 -13.20 -7.81 7.22
CA ARG A 29 -13.62 -8.31 8.54
C ARG A 29 -12.51 -8.99 9.33
N ARG A 30 -11.32 -9.15 8.73
CA ARG A 30 -10.15 -9.86 9.27
C ARG A 30 -10.38 -11.33 9.54
N ARG A 31 -11.59 -11.72 9.93
CA ARG A 31 -12.07 -13.08 10.11
C ARG A 31 -13.56 -13.14 9.79
N ILE A 32 -13.97 -14.14 9.01
CA ILE A 32 -15.35 -14.36 8.63
C ILE A 32 -15.62 -15.86 8.52
N SER A 33 -16.79 -16.31 8.98
CA SER A 33 -17.18 -17.71 8.92
C SER A 33 -17.61 -18.12 7.50
N VAL A 34 -17.49 -19.42 7.20
CA VAL A 34 -17.98 -20.01 5.94
C VAL A 34 -19.48 -19.73 5.75
N ASN A 35 -20.27 -19.80 6.83
CA ASN A 35 -21.70 -19.55 6.80
C ASN A 35 -22.03 -18.08 6.43
N GLU A 36 -21.32 -17.11 7.01
CA GLU A 36 -21.47 -15.69 6.67
C GLU A 36 -21.06 -15.41 5.23
N LEU A 37 -19.97 -16.03 4.75
CA LEU A 37 -19.55 -15.93 3.36
C LEU A 37 -20.60 -16.52 2.41
N ALA A 38 -21.19 -17.66 2.74
CA ALA A 38 -22.23 -18.28 1.95
C ALA A 38 -23.47 -17.38 1.81
N ARG A 39 -23.90 -16.78 2.93
CA ARG A 39 -25.01 -15.81 2.92
C ARG A 39 -24.68 -14.57 2.09
N ALA A 40 -23.51 -13.98 2.29
CA ALA A 40 -23.09 -12.76 1.60
C ALA A 40 -22.91 -12.98 0.09
N SER A 41 -22.50 -14.19 -0.32
CA SER A 41 -22.23 -14.53 -1.72
C SER A 41 -23.40 -15.21 -2.44
N GLY A 42 -24.46 -15.56 -1.72
CA GLY A 42 -25.65 -16.23 -2.29
C GLY A 42 -25.38 -17.64 -2.82
N VAL A 43 -24.37 -18.37 -2.29
CA VAL A 43 -24.01 -19.71 -2.70
C VAL A 43 -23.90 -20.68 -1.51
N SER A 44 -23.82 -21.98 -1.80
CA SER A 44 -23.72 -23.00 -0.74
C SER A 44 -22.37 -22.92 0.00
N GLU A 45 -22.37 -23.38 1.27
CA GLU A 45 -21.12 -23.51 2.03
C GLU A 45 -20.08 -24.41 1.36
N VAL A 46 -20.54 -25.42 0.62
CA VAL A 46 -19.65 -26.33 -0.14
C VAL A 46 -18.88 -25.53 -1.20
N THR A 47 -19.59 -24.67 -1.93
CA THR A 47 -18.99 -23.78 -2.94
C THR A 47 -17.98 -22.83 -2.30
N ILE A 48 -18.34 -22.20 -1.16
CA ILE A 48 -17.42 -21.34 -0.41
C ILE A 48 -16.17 -22.10 0.04
N ARG A 49 -16.31 -23.33 0.56
CA ARG A 49 -15.16 -24.13 0.97
C ARG A 49 -14.21 -24.46 -0.20
N GLN A 50 -14.76 -24.70 -1.39
CA GLN A 50 -13.94 -24.89 -2.61
C GLN A 50 -13.17 -23.63 -2.98
N ASP A 51 -13.84 -22.47 -3.00
CA ASP A 51 -13.20 -21.18 -3.28
C ASP A 51 -12.14 -20.85 -2.23
N LEU A 52 -12.44 -21.06 -0.95
CA LEU A 52 -11.48 -20.83 0.14
C LEU A 52 -10.26 -21.75 0.05
N ASN A 53 -10.43 -23.02 -0.36
CA ASN A 53 -9.31 -23.93 -0.58
C ASN A 53 -8.38 -23.42 -1.69
N LEU A 54 -8.96 -22.90 -2.77
CA LEU A 54 -8.18 -22.36 -3.89
C LEU A 54 -7.43 -21.09 -3.48
N LEU A 55 -8.12 -20.19 -2.76
CA LEU A 55 -7.53 -18.93 -2.26
C LEU A 55 -6.43 -19.20 -1.22
N GLU A 56 -6.62 -20.19 -0.33
CA GLU A 56 -5.61 -20.60 0.63
C GLU A 56 -4.37 -21.22 -0.04
N LYS A 57 -4.58 -22.11 -1.04
CA LYS A 57 -3.49 -22.71 -1.83
C LYS A 57 -2.64 -21.64 -2.55
N ARG A 58 -3.28 -20.52 -2.91
CA ARG A 58 -2.61 -19.36 -3.54
C ARG A 58 -2.09 -18.35 -2.51
N SER A 59 -2.15 -18.66 -1.21
CA SER A 59 -1.68 -17.81 -0.11
C SER A 59 -2.38 -16.44 0.00
N TYR A 60 -3.64 -16.32 -0.44
CA TYR A 60 -4.42 -15.09 -0.29
C TYR A 60 -5.13 -14.96 1.06
N LEU A 61 -5.39 -16.07 1.72
CA LEU A 61 -6.02 -16.14 3.04
C LEU A 61 -5.61 -17.41 3.77
N LYS A 62 -5.98 -17.54 5.06
CA LYS A 62 -5.81 -18.76 5.86
C LYS A 62 -7.17 -19.25 6.33
N ARG A 63 -7.36 -20.57 6.32
CA ARG A 63 -8.56 -21.22 6.89
C ARG A 63 -8.27 -21.65 8.32
N VAL A 64 -9.19 -21.33 9.23
CA VAL A 64 -9.09 -21.71 10.64
C VAL A 64 -10.48 -22.13 11.13
N HIS A 65 -10.69 -23.40 11.44
CA HIS A 65 -11.90 -23.96 12.08
C HIS A 65 -13.20 -23.34 11.57
N GLY A 66 -13.56 -23.61 10.30
CA GLY A 66 -14.84 -23.14 9.73
C GLY A 66 -14.90 -21.64 9.41
N SER A 67 -13.78 -20.94 9.49
CA SER A 67 -13.64 -19.52 9.15
C SER A 67 -12.49 -19.31 8.18
N ALA A 68 -12.54 -18.20 7.45
CA ALA A 68 -11.42 -17.64 6.70
C ALA A 68 -10.84 -16.44 7.46
N VAL A 69 -9.52 -16.31 7.47
CA VAL A 69 -8.78 -15.26 8.15
C VAL A 69 -7.87 -14.56 7.16
N ALA A 70 -7.87 -13.24 7.19
CA ALA A 70 -6.97 -12.44 6.39
C ALA A 70 -5.52 -12.75 6.75
N LEU A 71 -4.68 -12.94 5.74
CA LEU A 71 -3.25 -13.03 5.96
C LEU A 71 -2.70 -11.63 6.21
N GLU A 72 -1.86 -11.52 7.23
CA GLU A 72 -0.91 -10.43 7.33
C GLU A 72 0.26 -10.78 6.40
N SER A 73 0.12 -10.45 5.13
CA SER A 73 1.13 -10.76 4.12
C SER A 73 1.96 -9.52 3.80
N ASP A 74 3.27 -9.71 3.65
CA ASP A 74 4.16 -8.72 3.05
C ASP A 74 4.10 -8.76 1.51
N ASP A 75 3.40 -9.74 0.94
CA ASP A 75 3.13 -9.86 -0.48
C ASP A 75 2.27 -8.69 -0.97
N VAL A 76 2.78 -7.94 -1.94
CA VAL A 76 2.14 -6.72 -2.44
C VAL A 76 0.84 -7.04 -3.18
N ASP A 77 0.77 -8.14 -3.92
CA ASP A 77 -0.43 -8.56 -4.64
C ASP A 77 -1.56 -8.91 -3.67
N ALA A 78 -1.27 -9.70 -2.63
CA ALA A 78 -2.24 -10.02 -1.59
C ALA A 78 -2.75 -8.78 -0.86
N ARG A 79 -1.85 -7.83 -0.57
CA ARG A 79 -2.19 -6.54 0.05
C ARG A 79 -2.99 -5.64 -0.89
N MET A 80 -2.74 -5.71 -2.19
CA MET A 80 -3.45 -4.91 -3.19
C MET A 80 -4.91 -5.32 -3.30
N MET A 81 -5.22 -6.60 -3.14
CA MET A 81 -6.59 -7.13 -3.18
C MET A 81 -7.44 -6.68 -1.99
N SER A 82 -6.82 -6.32 -0.86
CA SER A 82 -7.53 -5.78 0.30
C SER A 82 -7.90 -4.31 0.05
N ASN A 83 -9.20 -3.98 0.15
CA ASN A 83 -9.71 -2.61 -0.04
C ASN A 83 -9.26 -1.99 -1.38
N PHE A 84 -9.26 -2.77 -2.45
CA PHE A 84 -8.72 -2.33 -3.75
C PHE A 84 -9.35 -1.04 -4.25
N THR A 85 -10.68 -0.93 -4.23
CA THR A 85 -11.42 0.24 -4.70
C THR A 85 -11.03 1.50 -3.91
N LEU A 86 -10.91 1.38 -2.60
CA LEU A 86 -10.46 2.47 -1.74
C LEU A 86 -9.03 2.90 -2.08
N LYS A 87 -8.11 1.95 -2.21
CA LYS A 87 -6.71 2.25 -2.58
C LYS A 87 -6.59 2.87 -3.96
N GLN A 88 -7.44 2.47 -4.90
CA GLN A 88 -7.54 3.14 -6.20
C GLN A 88 -7.89 4.63 -6.05
N ARG A 89 -8.91 4.95 -5.28
CA ARG A 89 -9.34 6.35 -5.08
C ARG A 89 -8.26 7.17 -4.40
N LEU A 90 -7.64 6.62 -3.35
CA LEU A 90 -6.51 7.25 -2.66
C LEU A 90 -5.34 7.51 -3.62
N ALA A 91 -4.98 6.52 -4.43
CA ALA A 91 -3.90 6.62 -5.40
C ALA A 91 -4.21 7.64 -6.51
N GLN A 92 -5.44 7.66 -7.03
CA GLN A 92 -5.87 8.65 -8.04
C GLN A 92 -5.84 10.08 -7.49
N TYR A 93 -6.31 10.27 -6.26
CA TYR A 93 -6.27 11.55 -5.57
C TYR A 93 -4.83 12.05 -5.38
N ALA A 94 -3.96 11.18 -4.89
CA ALA A 94 -2.55 11.51 -4.70
C ALA A 94 -1.82 11.76 -6.03
N ALA A 95 -2.13 11.01 -7.09
CA ALA A 95 -1.55 11.17 -8.41
C ALA A 95 -1.89 12.54 -9.04
N ALA A 96 -3.09 13.08 -8.75
CA ALA A 96 -3.49 14.41 -9.23
C ALA A 96 -2.63 15.55 -8.64
N GLN A 97 -1.94 15.30 -7.52
CA GLN A 97 -1.09 16.29 -6.83
C GLN A 97 0.39 16.24 -7.27
N VAL A 98 0.74 15.34 -8.16
CA VAL A 98 2.08 15.27 -8.76
C VAL A 98 2.09 16.05 -10.07
N ASN A 99 3.10 16.87 -10.30
CA ASN A 99 3.25 17.69 -11.48
C ASN A 99 4.23 17.08 -12.49
N ASP A 100 4.07 17.44 -13.77
CA ASP A 100 5.04 17.08 -14.80
C ASP A 100 6.43 17.64 -14.45
N GLY A 101 7.46 16.85 -14.73
CA GLY A 101 8.85 17.20 -14.48
C GLY A 101 9.32 16.96 -13.04
N GLU A 102 8.44 16.54 -12.13
CA GLU A 102 8.88 16.19 -10.78
C GLU A 102 9.69 14.88 -10.76
N THR A 103 10.64 14.84 -9.85
CA THR A 103 11.32 13.60 -9.45
C THR A 103 10.74 13.18 -8.09
N ILE A 104 10.13 12.01 -8.02
CA ILE A 104 9.45 11.54 -6.83
C ILE A 104 10.02 10.22 -6.34
N PHE A 105 10.05 10.05 -5.04
CA PHE A 105 10.37 8.78 -4.40
C PHE A 105 9.08 8.07 -3.99
N ILE A 106 8.89 6.82 -4.42
CA ILE A 106 7.80 5.96 -3.97
C ILE A 106 8.41 4.74 -3.31
N GLU A 107 8.19 4.60 -2.00
CA GLU A 107 8.79 3.56 -1.19
C GLU A 107 8.33 2.16 -1.64
N SER A 108 7.20 1.72 -1.17
CA SER A 108 6.62 0.41 -1.45
C SER A 108 5.17 0.35 -0.94
N GLY A 109 4.54 -0.79 -1.09
CA GLY A 109 3.19 -1.04 -0.61
C GLY A 109 2.11 -0.87 -1.68
N SER A 110 0.95 -1.47 -1.44
CA SER A 110 -0.10 -1.63 -2.44
C SER A 110 -0.75 -0.31 -2.87
N ALA A 111 -1.00 0.63 -1.96
CA ALA A 111 -1.53 1.95 -2.33
C ALA A 111 -0.50 2.75 -3.14
N ASN A 112 0.77 2.69 -2.75
CA ASN A 112 1.88 3.33 -3.44
C ASN A 112 2.15 2.71 -4.83
N ALA A 113 1.96 1.41 -5.00
CA ALA A 113 2.06 0.76 -6.31
C ALA A 113 0.98 1.25 -7.28
N LEU A 114 -0.27 1.40 -6.80
CA LEU A 114 -1.34 2.00 -7.59
C LEU A 114 -1.05 3.46 -7.92
N LEU A 115 -0.56 4.25 -6.95
CA LEU A 115 -0.12 5.62 -7.17
C LEU A 115 0.92 5.70 -8.28
N ALA A 116 1.97 4.90 -8.21
CA ALA A 116 3.03 4.84 -9.22
C ALA A 116 2.46 4.60 -10.62
N ARG A 117 1.53 3.65 -10.75
CA ARG A 117 0.87 3.35 -12.02
C ARG A 117 0.08 4.53 -12.58
N TYR A 118 -0.77 5.17 -11.74
CA TYR A 118 -1.57 6.31 -12.18
C TYR A 118 -0.73 7.52 -12.57
N ILE A 119 0.39 7.77 -11.89
CA ILE A 119 1.31 8.84 -12.26
C ILE A 119 1.98 8.53 -13.60
N ALA A 120 2.55 7.32 -13.74
CA ALA A 120 3.28 6.91 -14.93
C ALA A 120 2.45 6.93 -16.22
N GLU A 121 1.12 6.74 -16.12
CA GLU A 121 0.20 6.81 -17.25
C GLU A 121 -0.12 8.25 -17.71
N ARG A 122 0.10 9.24 -16.85
CA ARG A 122 -0.47 10.60 -17.06
C ARG A 122 0.55 11.72 -16.98
N LYS A 123 1.75 11.46 -16.45
CA LYS A 123 2.74 12.47 -16.13
C LYS A 123 4.11 12.09 -16.66
N ARG A 124 4.86 13.08 -17.12
CA ARG A 124 6.29 12.92 -17.42
C ARG A 124 7.07 13.21 -16.15
N ILE A 125 7.47 12.17 -15.45
CA ILE A 125 8.20 12.24 -14.19
C ILE A 125 9.39 11.28 -14.21
N THR A 126 10.31 11.48 -13.27
CA THR A 126 11.28 10.45 -12.87
C THR A 126 10.83 9.85 -11.55
N LEU A 127 10.63 8.54 -11.53
CA LEU A 127 10.21 7.80 -10.34
C LEU A 127 11.41 7.06 -9.75
N ILE A 128 11.71 7.29 -8.48
CA ILE A 128 12.74 6.58 -7.72
C ILE A 128 12.05 5.63 -6.75
N THR A 129 12.50 4.37 -6.68
CA THR A 129 11.88 3.39 -5.79
C THR A 129 12.86 2.35 -5.28
N VAL A 130 12.55 1.79 -4.12
CA VAL A 130 13.17 0.58 -3.56
C VAL A 130 12.38 -0.69 -3.90
N SER A 131 11.23 -0.55 -4.57
CA SER A 131 10.33 -1.66 -4.88
C SER A 131 10.54 -2.19 -6.29
N HIS A 132 11.00 -3.42 -6.40
CA HIS A 132 11.06 -4.16 -7.66
C HIS A 132 9.66 -4.45 -8.21
N TYR A 133 8.67 -4.63 -7.33
CA TYR A 133 7.28 -4.77 -7.72
C TYR A 133 6.80 -3.53 -8.50
N ILE A 134 7.05 -2.32 -7.97
CA ILE A 134 6.68 -1.06 -8.64
C ILE A 134 7.44 -0.93 -9.96
N ALA A 135 8.74 -1.20 -9.98
CA ALA A 135 9.53 -1.12 -11.21
C ALA A 135 9.00 -2.07 -12.29
N ASN A 136 8.68 -3.31 -11.94
CA ASN A 136 8.10 -4.28 -12.86
C ASN A 136 6.70 -3.86 -13.34
N LEU A 137 5.89 -3.25 -12.45
CA LEU A 137 4.57 -2.73 -12.78
C LEU A 137 4.63 -1.63 -13.87
N LEU A 138 5.71 -0.88 -13.91
CA LEU A 138 5.90 0.27 -14.80
C LEU A 138 6.69 -0.05 -16.09
N LYS A 139 7.14 -1.28 -16.29
CA LYS A 139 8.03 -1.68 -17.40
C LYS A 139 7.49 -1.36 -18.80
N GLU A 140 6.16 -1.29 -18.96
CA GLU A 140 5.49 -0.98 -20.24
C GLU A 140 5.01 0.48 -20.32
N THR A 141 5.49 1.36 -19.43
CA THR A 141 5.17 2.78 -19.44
C THR A 141 6.35 3.61 -19.93
N ASP A 142 6.08 4.84 -20.36
CA ASP A 142 7.15 5.80 -20.78
C ASP A 142 7.80 6.53 -19.58
N CYS A 143 7.52 6.10 -18.35
CA CYS A 143 8.05 6.72 -17.15
C CYS A 143 9.50 6.29 -16.91
N ASP A 144 10.38 7.25 -16.66
CA ASP A 144 11.75 6.96 -16.21
C ASP A 144 11.74 6.43 -14.78
N VAL A 145 12.26 5.20 -14.59
CA VAL A 145 12.28 4.55 -13.28
C VAL A 145 13.72 4.29 -12.85
N ILE A 146 14.09 4.86 -11.70
CA ILE A 146 15.36 4.57 -11.02
C ILE A 146 15.07 3.58 -9.88
N VAL A 147 15.54 2.35 -10.04
CA VAL A 147 15.47 1.31 -9.01
C VAL A 147 16.74 1.36 -8.18
N LEU A 148 16.62 1.56 -6.88
CA LEU A 148 17.76 1.58 -5.99
C LEU A 148 18.27 0.17 -5.70
N GLY A 149 19.56 0.07 -5.40
CA GLY A 149 20.19 -1.21 -5.04
C GLY A 149 20.09 -1.54 -3.56
N GLY A 150 20.36 -2.80 -3.20
CA GLY A 150 20.38 -3.25 -1.81
C GLY A 150 20.18 -4.74 -1.65
N MET A 151 19.92 -5.18 -0.43
CA MET A 151 19.55 -6.55 -0.12
C MET A 151 18.07 -6.78 -0.48
N TYR A 152 17.81 -7.70 -1.38
CA TYR A 152 16.46 -7.96 -1.87
C TYR A 152 15.65 -8.84 -0.91
N GLN A 153 14.52 -8.32 -0.46
CA GLN A 153 13.53 -9.03 0.33
C GLN A 153 12.47 -9.66 -0.60
N LYS A 154 12.51 -10.98 -0.74
CA LYS A 154 11.71 -11.73 -1.71
C LYS A 154 10.19 -11.61 -1.53
N LYS A 155 9.70 -11.46 -0.29
CA LYS A 155 8.26 -11.38 0.00
C LYS A 155 7.64 -10.02 -0.31
N SER A 156 8.35 -8.96 0.04
CA SER A 156 7.91 -7.57 -0.20
C SER A 156 8.37 -7.02 -1.54
N GLU A 157 9.24 -7.76 -2.26
CA GLU A 157 9.90 -7.35 -3.49
C GLU A 157 10.57 -5.97 -3.38
N THR A 158 11.19 -5.69 -2.23
CA THR A 158 11.89 -4.44 -1.96
C THR A 158 13.36 -4.67 -1.66
N VAL A 159 14.17 -3.64 -1.84
CA VAL A 159 15.56 -3.62 -1.39
C VAL A 159 15.72 -2.81 -0.13
N VAL A 160 16.59 -3.28 0.76
CA VAL A 160 16.85 -2.71 2.08
C VAL A 160 18.34 -2.78 2.43
N GLY A 161 18.72 -2.19 3.54
CA GLY A 161 20.05 -2.29 4.13
C GLY A 161 20.99 -1.15 3.78
N PRO A 162 22.29 -1.23 4.20
CA PRO A 162 23.24 -0.14 4.11
C PRO A 162 23.48 0.37 2.69
N LEU A 163 23.48 -0.53 1.69
CA LEU A 163 23.64 -0.14 0.29
C LEU A 163 22.44 0.68 -0.20
N THR A 164 21.22 0.31 0.18
CA THR A 164 20.03 1.09 -0.16
C THR A 164 20.09 2.49 0.45
N ARG A 165 20.52 2.59 1.71
CA ARG A 165 20.74 3.88 2.38
C ARG A 165 21.74 4.76 1.61
N LEU A 166 22.87 4.19 1.17
CA LEU A 166 23.84 4.91 0.35
C LEU A 166 23.22 5.36 -0.98
N CYS A 167 22.46 4.51 -1.66
CA CYS A 167 21.78 4.89 -2.90
C CYS A 167 20.81 6.06 -2.68
N ILE A 168 20.04 6.07 -1.59
CA ILE A 168 19.13 7.17 -1.25
C ILE A 168 19.88 8.49 -1.08
N GLN A 169 21.07 8.48 -0.49
CA GLN A 169 21.89 9.67 -0.32
C GLN A 169 22.35 10.28 -1.66
N GLN A 170 22.57 9.44 -2.69
CA GLN A 170 23.08 9.84 -4.00
C GLN A 170 22.00 10.35 -4.97
N VAL A 171 20.72 10.21 -4.64
CA VAL A 171 19.63 10.65 -5.51
C VAL A 171 18.91 11.86 -4.93
N HIS A 172 18.27 12.64 -5.81
CA HIS A 172 17.46 13.80 -5.42
C HIS A 172 16.02 13.59 -5.88
N PHE A 173 15.08 13.97 -5.03
CA PHE A 173 13.64 13.95 -5.32
C PHE A 173 12.94 15.09 -4.58
N ASN A 174 11.77 15.49 -5.07
CA ASN A 174 10.99 16.60 -4.53
C ASN A 174 10.00 16.16 -3.45
N LYS A 175 9.44 14.96 -3.61
CA LYS A 175 8.43 14.35 -2.75
C LYS A 175 8.76 12.89 -2.49
N ALA A 176 8.36 12.40 -1.33
CA ALA A 176 8.44 10.98 -0.99
C ALA A 176 7.08 10.48 -0.52
N PHE A 177 6.61 9.39 -1.15
CA PHE A 177 5.41 8.67 -0.72
C PHE A 177 5.80 7.44 0.08
N ILE A 178 5.31 7.37 1.31
CA ILE A 178 5.69 6.37 2.31
C ILE A 178 4.44 5.60 2.73
N GLY A 179 4.55 4.28 2.80
CA GLY A 179 3.54 3.43 3.40
C GLY A 179 3.78 3.26 4.90
N ILE A 180 2.71 2.98 5.64
CA ILE A 180 2.78 2.68 7.07
C ILE A 180 2.00 1.41 7.40
N ASP A 181 2.27 0.84 8.57
CA ASP A 181 1.52 -0.30 9.09
C ASP A 181 0.76 0.05 10.38
N GLY A 182 1.06 1.17 11.01
CA GLY A 182 0.37 1.66 12.20
C GLY A 182 0.67 3.13 12.50
N PHE A 183 -0.22 3.75 13.27
CA PHE A 183 -0.07 5.09 13.83
C PHE A 183 -0.76 5.20 15.20
N GLN A 184 -0.05 5.77 16.15
CA GLN A 184 -0.57 6.25 17.42
C GLN A 184 0.13 7.57 17.78
N ALA A 185 -0.55 8.44 18.53
CA ALA A 185 -0.02 9.77 18.85
C ALA A 185 1.32 9.71 19.61
N GLU A 186 1.45 8.73 20.51
CA GLU A 186 2.59 8.56 21.39
C GLU A 186 3.79 7.94 20.67
N THR A 187 3.56 7.12 19.68
CA THR A 187 4.61 6.37 18.97
C THR A 187 4.94 6.93 17.59
N GLY A 188 4.08 7.78 17.04
CA GLY A 188 4.15 8.20 15.65
C GLY A 188 3.78 7.08 14.67
N PHE A 189 4.35 7.13 13.48
CA PHE A 189 4.13 6.14 12.43
C PHE A 189 5.04 4.93 12.64
N THR A 190 4.49 3.72 12.48
CA THR A 190 5.17 2.46 12.77
C THR A 190 5.05 1.46 11.63
N GLY A 191 6.00 0.53 11.55
CA GLY A 191 6.08 -0.53 10.55
C GLY A 191 6.48 -1.87 11.15
N ARG A 192 6.28 -2.94 10.38
CA ARG A 192 6.56 -4.32 10.80
C ARG A 192 8.02 -4.71 10.61
N ASP A 193 8.70 -4.14 9.65
CA ASP A 193 10.05 -4.52 9.23
C ASP A 193 11.08 -3.46 9.65
N MET A 194 12.05 -3.88 10.47
CA MET A 194 13.12 -3.01 10.95
C MET A 194 14.05 -2.52 9.83
N MET A 195 14.33 -3.36 8.84
CA MET A 195 15.20 -2.98 7.71
C MET A 195 14.54 -1.94 6.82
N ARG A 196 13.22 -2.06 6.66
CA ARG A 196 12.40 -1.05 5.98
C ARG A 196 12.36 0.26 6.77
N ALA A 197 12.29 0.21 8.09
CA ALA A 197 12.33 1.40 8.93
C ALA A 197 13.64 2.20 8.74
N ASP A 198 14.78 1.52 8.56
CA ASP A 198 16.04 2.17 8.24
C ASP A 198 16.02 2.88 6.86
N VAL A 199 15.41 2.26 5.85
CA VAL A 199 15.20 2.88 4.53
C VAL A 199 14.34 4.14 4.65
N VAL A 200 13.20 4.07 5.34
CA VAL A 200 12.31 5.22 5.57
C VAL A 200 13.07 6.35 6.30
N SER A 201 13.84 6.02 7.33
CA SER A 201 14.68 7.00 8.05
C SER A 201 15.65 7.73 7.11
N ALA A 202 16.26 7.02 6.16
CA ALA A 202 17.14 7.64 5.17
C ALA A 202 16.39 8.58 4.21
N VAL A 203 15.17 8.23 3.82
CA VAL A 203 14.29 9.07 3.00
C VAL A 203 13.90 10.34 3.75
N LEU A 204 13.45 10.23 5.01
CA LEU A 204 13.09 11.36 5.86
C LEU A 204 14.23 12.34 6.06
N ALA A 205 15.47 11.84 6.14
CA ALA A 205 16.68 12.66 6.28
C ALA A 205 16.96 13.56 5.06
N LYS A 206 16.31 13.34 3.92
CA LYS A 206 16.40 14.21 2.74
C LYS A 206 15.71 15.56 2.94
N GLY A 207 14.83 15.71 3.92
CA GLY A 207 14.14 16.96 4.24
C GLY A 207 13.18 17.44 3.14
N VAL A 208 12.63 16.52 2.34
CA VAL A 208 11.65 16.80 1.29
C VAL A 208 10.22 16.70 1.82
N GLU A 209 9.23 16.96 0.98
CA GLU A 209 7.82 16.72 1.32
C GLU A 209 7.57 15.21 1.49
N ASN A 210 7.39 14.77 2.73
CA ASN A 210 7.10 13.37 3.08
C ASN A 210 5.59 13.17 3.21
N ILE A 211 5.02 12.30 2.40
CA ILE A 211 3.59 12.05 2.29
C ILE A 211 3.29 10.60 2.65
N VAL A 212 2.43 10.39 3.64
CA VAL A 212 1.88 9.08 3.97
C VAL A 212 0.61 8.86 3.16
N LEU A 213 0.59 7.79 2.37
CA LEU A 213 -0.58 7.34 1.60
C LEU A 213 -1.06 5.99 2.17
N THR A 214 -2.22 5.99 2.81
CA THR A 214 -2.72 4.80 3.51
C THR A 214 -4.23 4.85 3.74
N ASP A 215 -4.85 3.69 4.03
CA ASP A 215 -6.22 3.63 4.52
C ASP A 215 -6.31 3.92 6.02
N SER A 216 -7.48 4.40 6.47
CA SER A 216 -7.73 4.76 7.88
C SER A 216 -7.60 3.60 8.86
N GLY A 217 -7.67 2.36 8.39
CA GLY A 217 -7.52 1.16 9.22
C GLY A 217 -6.13 0.96 9.84
N LYS A 218 -5.14 1.79 9.47
CA LYS A 218 -3.80 1.78 10.07
C LYS A 218 -3.71 2.64 11.33
N PHE A 219 -4.64 3.55 11.51
CA PHE A 219 -4.70 4.41 12.69
C PHE A 219 -5.27 3.64 13.87
N GLY A 220 -4.69 3.84 15.04
CA GLY A 220 -4.98 3.06 16.24
C GLY A 220 -4.15 1.79 16.38
N GLN A 221 -3.32 1.43 15.39
CA GLN A 221 -2.43 0.27 15.45
C GLN A 221 -0.99 0.68 15.78
N ILE A 222 -0.29 -0.18 16.51
CA ILE A 222 1.15 -0.04 16.79
C ILE A 222 1.87 -1.25 16.21
N GLN A 223 2.97 -1.00 15.53
CA GLN A 223 3.87 -2.03 15.02
C GLN A 223 5.24 -1.94 15.71
N PRO A 224 6.05 -3.00 15.68
CA PRO A 224 7.28 -3.07 16.50
C PRO A 224 8.33 -2.00 16.17
N ASN A 225 8.36 -1.50 14.93
CA ASN A 225 9.45 -0.63 14.49
C ASN A 225 8.96 0.78 14.20
N PRO A 226 9.54 1.82 14.84
CA PRO A 226 9.28 3.21 14.48
C PRO A 226 9.70 3.49 13.03
N LEU A 227 8.85 4.15 12.26
CA LEU A 227 9.14 4.62 10.90
C LEU A 227 9.42 6.11 10.88
N ALA A 228 8.53 6.90 11.48
CA ALA A 228 8.61 8.36 11.50
C ALA A 228 7.95 8.94 12.76
N GLN A 229 8.55 9.98 13.31
CA GLN A 229 7.86 10.86 14.25
C GLN A 229 6.78 11.63 13.49
N THR A 230 5.68 11.97 14.16
CA THR A 230 4.55 12.66 13.50
C THR A 230 4.99 13.91 12.74
N GLY A 231 5.80 14.78 13.34
CA GLY A 231 6.28 16.03 12.74
C GLY A 231 7.28 15.86 11.58
N GLN A 232 7.74 14.65 11.27
CA GLN A 232 8.58 14.39 10.10
C GLN A 232 7.76 14.16 8.82
N ILE A 233 6.44 14.01 8.96
CA ILE A 233 5.51 13.82 7.86
C ILE A 233 4.83 15.16 7.56
N SER A 234 4.88 15.59 6.33
CA SER A 234 4.27 16.84 5.87
C SER A 234 2.76 16.66 5.66
N ARG A 235 2.36 15.51 5.15
CA ARG A 235 1.00 15.25 4.72
C ARG A 235 0.59 13.79 4.91
N VAL A 236 -0.68 13.59 5.27
CA VAL A 236 -1.34 12.28 5.28
C VAL A 236 -2.53 12.32 4.34
N ILE A 237 -2.56 11.42 3.36
CA ILE A 237 -3.69 11.20 2.46
C ILE A 237 -4.33 9.87 2.86
N THR A 238 -5.59 9.92 3.28
CA THR A 238 -6.34 8.76 3.77
C THR A 238 -7.83 8.90 3.47
N ASP A 239 -8.63 7.89 3.82
CA ASP A 239 -10.07 7.95 3.59
C ASP A 239 -10.84 8.68 4.69
N SER A 240 -12.07 9.10 4.36
CA SER A 240 -12.94 9.91 5.22
C SER A 240 -13.41 9.23 6.51
N ARG A 241 -13.14 7.92 6.68
CA ARG A 241 -13.42 7.18 7.93
C ARG A 241 -12.40 7.42 9.03
N LEU A 242 -11.32 8.18 8.75
CA LEU A 242 -10.35 8.52 9.78
C LEU A 242 -11.03 9.24 10.96
N ALA A 243 -10.93 8.67 12.16
CA ALA A 243 -11.53 9.24 13.36
C ALA A 243 -11.01 10.65 13.63
N LEU A 244 -11.88 11.54 14.09
CA LEU A 244 -11.57 12.95 14.39
C LEU A 244 -10.39 13.12 15.35
N GLU A 245 -10.25 12.19 16.29
CA GLU A 245 -9.15 12.17 17.24
C GLU A 245 -7.80 12.16 16.53
N TYR A 246 -7.59 11.24 15.58
CA TYR A 246 -6.34 11.14 14.82
C TYR A 246 -6.13 12.34 13.91
N GLN A 247 -7.20 12.87 13.30
CA GLN A 247 -7.10 14.11 12.51
C GLN A 247 -6.58 15.28 13.36
N HIS A 248 -7.10 15.43 14.58
CA HIS A 248 -6.67 16.48 15.50
C HIS A 248 -5.22 16.25 15.98
N GLN A 249 -4.85 15.01 16.29
CA GLN A 249 -3.48 14.65 16.69
C GLN A 249 -2.46 15.01 15.62
N LEU A 250 -2.72 14.62 14.36
CA LEU A 250 -1.88 14.93 13.22
C LEU A 250 -1.76 16.46 13.01
N LYS A 251 -2.88 17.17 12.98
CA LYS A 251 -2.92 18.63 12.78
C LYS A 251 -2.17 19.40 13.84
N ARG A 252 -2.24 18.97 15.12
CA ARG A 252 -1.47 19.59 16.22
C ARG A 252 0.04 19.50 16.03
N GLN A 253 0.52 18.49 15.31
CA GLN A 253 1.93 18.29 14.97
C GLN A 253 2.32 18.92 13.63
N GLY A 254 1.42 19.72 13.03
CA GLY A 254 1.67 20.41 11.75
C GLY A 254 1.46 19.56 10.50
N VAL A 255 0.90 18.35 10.63
CA VAL A 255 0.64 17.47 9.51
C VAL A 255 -0.65 17.88 8.78
N GLN A 256 -0.57 18.10 7.48
CA GLN A 256 -1.75 18.31 6.65
C GLN A 256 -2.49 16.98 6.45
N VAL A 257 -3.78 16.95 6.77
CA VAL A 257 -4.64 15.76 6.61
C VAL A 257 -5.61 15.98 5.47
N GLU A 258 -5.55 15.09 4.48
CA GLU A 258 -6.42 15.08 3.31
C GLU A 258 -7.28 13.82 3.32
N LEU A 259 -8.59 14.03 3.32
CA LEU A 259 -9.58 12.97 3.39
C LEU A 259 -10.23 12.75 2.03
N VAL A 260 -10.12 11.54 1.54
CA VAL A 260 -10.71 11.11 0.26
C VAL A 260 -12.02 10.38 0.54
N ASN A 261 -13.10 10.85 -0.06
CA ASN A 261 -14.42 10.22 0.07
C ASN A 261 -14.46 8.86 -0.64
N GLU A 262 -15.28 7.96 -0.11
CA GLU A 262 -15.53 6.64 -0.70
C GLU A 262 -16.28 6.69 -2.03
#